data_0e4a092cd27a633688f21febb97233db
#
_entry.id   0e4a092cd27a633688f21febb97233db
#
_cell.length_a   1.000
_cell.length_b   1.000
_cell.length_c   1.000
_cell.angle_alpha   90.00
_cell.angle_beta   90.00
_cell.angle_gamma   90.00
#
_symmetry.space_group_name_H-M   'P 1'
#
loop_
_entity.id
_entity.type
_entity.pdbx_description
1 polymer ?
#
loop_
_entity_poly.entity_id
_entity_poly.type
_entity_poly.pdbx_seq_one_letter_code
_entity_poly.pdbx_strand_id
1 'polypeptide(L)'
;MPGHRYRLLVITALTLGASAGSANASELIARDATAVRLSVSRSGVALLTYRADGQSHAVFASGAVNARNPSQAQAQVAFDLRRSTGSASHAQNVCRPYDGPALHWLVRACKAADGSYWALQSWQRMLPNYGLAPTADRAARELRLSHWTGPAAELMIKVDWSYAGRFDHLYGAYTYRGKPVYGFRSTRFGVPLDTYGRNIYVDTFNSSYGTGWHRENSFLAHRPRGNFCYGFYPHAGRPVGKGRAYRATAIGPGVTPDVFWEGKAPGPYTRAVDLKANAEQRLLWPGDSRCHPN
;
A
#
# COMPACT_ATOMS: atom_id res chain seq x y z
N MET A 1 28.55 44.86 -51.93
CA MET A 1 27.76 43.63 -51.59
C MET A 1 27.66 43.54 -50.09
N PRO A 2 26.49 43.74 -49.47
CA PRO A 2 26.36 43.65 -47.96
C PRO A 2 26.01 42.25 -47.51
N GLY A 3 26.79 41.76 -46.59
CA GLY A 3 26.60 40.43 -45.95
C GLY A 3 25.48 40.44 -44.91
N HIS A 4 24.51 39.57 -45.09
CA HIS A 4 23.43 39.34 -44.17
C HIS A 4 23.92 38.44 -42.99
N ARG A 5 23.93 39.02 -41.79
CA ARG A 5 24.17 38.27 -40.55
C ARG A 5 22.83 37.74 -40.03
N TYR A 6 22.59 36.43 -40.16
CA TYR A 6 21.47 35.73 -39.48
C TYR A 6 21.77 35.60 -38.01
N ARG A 7 20.96 36.23 -37.15
CA ARG A 7 20.95 35.99 -35.71
C ARG A 7 20.07 34.77 -35.46
N LEU A 8 20.68 33.66 -35.05
CA LEU A 8 19.92 32.51 -34.50
C LEU A 8 19.34 32.92 -33.16
N LEU A 9 18.01 32.96 -33.07
CA LEU A 9 17.26 33.02 -31.81
C LEU A 9 17.16 31.60 -31.27
N VAL A 10 17.90 31.30 -30.19
CA VAL A 10 17.73 30.05 -29.43
C VAL A 10 16.54 30.23 -28.51
N ILE A 11 15.43 29.63 -28.86
CA ILE A 11 14.25 29.55 -28.00
C ILE A 11 14.48 28.39 -27.03
N THR A 12 14.85 28.68 -25.79
CA THR A 12 14.92 27.70 -24.70
C THR A 12 13.50 27.39 -24.26
N ALA A 13 12.97 26.26 -24.70
CA ALA A 13 11.70 25.75 -24.21
C ALA A 13 11.90 25.25 -22.78
N LEU A 14 11.41 26.01 -21.78
CA LEU A 14 11.25 25.51 -20.39
C LEU A 14 10.16 24.46 -20.42
N THR A 15 10.54 23.20 -20.40
CA THR A 15 9.62 22.10 -20.08
C THR A 15 9.31 22.15 -18.59
N LEU A 16 8.17 22.73 -18.23
CA LEU A 16 7.57 22.51 -16.92
C LEU A 16 7.24 21.03 -16.81
N GLY A 17 8.11 20.28 -16.16
CA GLY A 17 7.84 18.92 -15.74
C GLY A 17 6.67 18.94 -14.76
N ALA A 18 5.47 18.66 -15.23
CA ALA A 18 4.36 18.34 -14.37
C ALA A 18 4.76 17.10 -13.57
N SER A 19 5.18 17.30 -12.32
CA SER A 19 5.31 16.22 -11.35
C SER A 19 3.94 15.57 -11.23
N ALA A 20 3.77 14.42 -11.89
CA ALA A 20 2.60 13.58 -11.70
C ALA A 20 2.53 13.25 -10.22
N GLY A 21 1.62 13.91 -9.48
CA GLY A 21 1.39 13.66 -8.08
C GLY A 21 1.18 12.16 -7.90
N SER A 22 2.08 11.53 -7.15
CA SER A 22 1.92 10.14 -6.73
C SER A 22 0.54 9.99 -6.12
N ALA A 23 -0.18 8.93 -6.49
CA ALA A 23 -1.45 8.59 -5.85
C ALA A 23 -1.19 8.51 -4.34
N ASN A 24 -1.70 9.49 -3.60
CA ASN A 24 -1.44 9.60 -2.18
C ASN A 24 -2.15 8.45 -1.45
N ALA A 25 -1.37 7.71 -0.76
CA ALA A 25 -1.72 6.62 0.15
C ALA A 25 -1.33 7.07 1.57
N SER A 26 -1.48 6.20 2.57
CA SER A 26 -0.83 6.46 3.86
C SER A 26 0.57 7.02 3.63
N GLU A 27 0.91 8.13 4.29
CA GLU A 27 2.09 8.92 3.92
C GLU A 27 3.40 8.27 4.39
N LEU A 28 4.33 8.07 3.48
CA LEU A 28 5.67 7.59 3.81
C LEU A 28 6.47 8.71 4.52
N ILE A 29 6.78 8.48 5.78
CA ILE A 29 7.54 9.43 6.60
C ILE A 29 9.03 9.13 6.54
N ALA A 30 9.43 7.87 6.78
CA ALA A 30 10.82 7.46 6.86
C ALA A 30 10.97 5.95 6.62
N ARG A 31 12.20 5.51 6.47
CA ARG A 31 12.56 4.08 6.49
C ARG A 31 13.41 3.79 7.72
N ASP A 32 13.27 2.58 8.26
CA ASP A 32 14.02 2.06 9.42
C ASP A 32 14.07 3.02 10.62
N ALA A 33 12.96 3.76 10.80
CA ALA A 33 12.85 4.73 11.88
C ALA A 33 12.73 4.04 13.25
N THR A 34 13.46 4.56 14.21
CA THR A 34 13.47 4.14 15.61
C THR A 34 13.08 5.29 16.54
N ALA A 35 12.87 5.01 17.83
CA ALA A 35 12.50 6.01 18.84
C ALA A 35 11.33 6.91 18.42
N VAL A 36 10.36 6.33 17.70
CA VAL A 36 9.22 7.04 17.12
C VAL A 36 8.29 7.55 18.21
N ARG A 37 7.95 8.84 18.14
CA ARG A 37 6.96 9.50 19.00
C ARG A 37 5.95 10.24 18.13
N LEU A 38 4.74 10.36 18.66
CA LEU A 38 3.63 11.08 18.05
C LEU A 38 3.00 11.97 19.11
N SER A 39 2.77 13.21 18.75
CA SER A 39 1.98 14.15 19.55
C SER A 39 1.11 14.99 18.61
N VAL A 40 -0.01 15.51 19.12
CA VAL A 40 -0.94 16.33 18.34
C VAL A 40 -1.23 17.59 19.13
N SER A 41 -1.12 18.75 18.49
CA SER A 41 -1.46 20.04 19.07
C SER A 41 -2.96 20.26 19.16
N ARG A 42 -3.40 21.25 19.93
CA ARG A 42 -4.80 21.66 20.00
C ARG A 42 -5.34 22.15 18.65
N SER A 43 -4.48 22.65 17.77
CA SER A 43 -4.83 23.06 16.40
C SER A 43 -4.87 21.88 15.39
N GLY A 44 -4.76 20.63 15.85
CA GLY A 44 -4.82 19.44 14.98
C GLY A 44 -3.55 19.17 14.18
N VAL A 45 -2.43 19.84 14.47
CA VAL A 45 -1.15 19.55 13.82
C VAL A 45 -0.46 18.39 14.54
N ALA A 46 -0.16 17.32 13.83
CA ALA A 46 0.66 16.24 14.36
C ALA A 46 2.15 16.57 14.29
N LEU A 47 2.88 16.23 15.34
CA LEU A 47 4.35 16.23 15.36
C LEU A 47 4.83 14.80 15.56
N LEU A 48 5.61 14.34 14.61
CA LEU A 48 6.33 13.09 14.65
C LEU A 48 7.80 13.37 14.93
N THR A 49 8.38 12.68 15.89
CA THR A 49 9.84 12.68 16.08
C THR A 49 10.34 11.24 16.00
N TYR A 50 11.47 11.05 15.35
CA TYR A 50 12.08 9.73 15.18
C TYR A 50 13.59 9.84 14.93
N ARG A 51 14.28 8.71 14.97
CA ARG A 51 15.67 8.59 14.56
C ARG A 51 15.77 7.71 13.32
N ALA A 52 16.48 8.19 12.31
CA ALA A 52 16.83 7.46 11.10
C ALA A 52 18.20 7.95 10.63
N ASP A 53 18.97 7.08 9.98
CA ASP A 53 20.32 7.40 9.46
C ASP A 53 21.24 8.08 10.48
N GLY A 54 21.13 7.63 11.75
CA GLY A 54 21.92 8.17 12.86
C GLY A 54 21.49 9.55 13.38
N GLN A 55 20.47 10.18 12.77
CA GLN A 55 20.03 11.54 13.10
C GLN A 55 18.63 11.56 13.72
N SER A 56 18.32 12.63 14.45
CA SER A 56 16.98 12.92 14.93
C SER A 56 16.24 13.79 13.91
N HIS A 57 15.00 13.44 13.64
CA HIS A 57 14.13 14.11 12.68
C HIS A 57 12.82 14.52 13.35
N ALA A 58 12.24 15.62 12.86
CA ALA A 58 10.91 16.06 13.22
C ALA A 58 10.10 16.35 11.96
N VAL A 59 8.83 15.93 11.97
CA VAL A 59 7.87 16.17 10.89
C VAL A 59 6.59 16.71 11.49
N PHE A 60 6.18 17.89 11.06
CA PHE A 60 4.87 18.44 11.33
C PHE A 60 3.95 18.08 10.17
N ALA A 61 2.79 17.51 10.48
CA ALA A 61 1.81 17.08 9.50
C ALA A 61 0.45 17.71 9.80
N SER A 62 -0.21 18.21 8.77
CA SER A 62 -1.54 18.82 8.87
C SER A 62 -2.31 18.72 7.54
N GLY A 63 -3.54 19.20 7.50
CA GLY A 63 -4.28 19.53 6.28
C GLY A 63 -5.13 18.40 5.67
N ALA A 64 -4.94 17.14 6.03
CA ALA A 64 -5.71 16.05 5.46
C ALA A 64 -6.33 15.16 6.54
N VAL A 65 -7.60 14.81 6.35
CA VAL A 65 -8.32 13.81 7.16
C VAL A 65 -9.20 12.98 6.23
N ASN A 66 -9.21 11.68 6.44
CA ASN A 66 -9.89 10.70 5.59
C ASN A 66 -9.40 10.70 4.13
N ALA A 67 -9.77 9.68 3.40
CA ALA A 67 -9.65 9.68 1.95
C ALA A 67 -10.91 10.29 1.31
N ARG A 68 -10.77 10.86 0.14
CA ARG A 68 -11.90 11.12 -0.77
C ARG A 68 -12.48 9.79 -1.24
N ASN A 69 -13.74 9.81 -1.69
CA ASN A 69 -14.28 8.66 -2.38
C ASN A 69 -13.32 8.22 -3.50
N PRO A 70 -13.00 6.92 -3.59
CA PRO A 70 -12.11 6.44 -4.62
C PRO A 70 -12.57 6.86 -6.02
N SER A 71 -11.68 7.46 -6.79
CA SER A 71 -11.94 7.95 -8.14
C SER A 71 -10.65 7.97 -8.94
N GLN A 72 -10.71 7.65 -10.22
CA GLN A 72 -9.58 7.82 -11.14
C GLN A 72 -9.43 9.29 -11.59
N ALA A 73 -10.51 10.06 -11.49
CA ALA A 73 -10.56 11.45 -11.98
C ALA A 73 -10.03 12.48 -10.98
N GLN A 74 -9.92 12.13 -9.70
CA GLN A 74 -9.50 13.05 -8.65
C GLN A 74 -8.31 12.49 -7.86
N ALA A 75 -7.30 13.32 -7.68
CA ALA A 75 -6.23 13.01 -6.73
C ALA A 75 -6.77 12.87 -5.30
N GLN A 76 -6.21 11.96 -4.54
CA GLN A 76 -6.48 11.82 -3.12
C GLN A 76 -5.99 13.03 -2.34
N VAL A 77 -6.50 13.19 -1.13
CA VAL A 77 -6.00 14.17 -0.17
C VAL A 77 -4.55 13.85 0.21
N ALA A 78 -3.80 14.89 0.51
CA ALA A 78 -2.41 14.79 0.95
C ALA A 78 -2.21 15.62 2.21
N PHE A 79 -1.21 15.24 3.02
CA PHE A 79 -0.73 16.06 4.11
C PHE A 79 0.06 17.27 3.60
N ASP A 80 -0.04 18.36 4.34
CA ASP A 80 0.99 19.39 4.35
C ASP A 80 2.08 18.97 5.36
N LEU A 81 3.28 18.68 4.86
CA LEU A 81 4.41 18.19 5.65
C LEU A 81 5.53 19.22 5.73
N ARG A 82 5.88 19.61 6.95
CA ARG A 82 7.09 20.40 7.20
C ARG A 82 8.10 19.54 7.94
N ARG A 83 9.27 19.35 7.35
CA ARG A 83 10.35 18.50 7.85
C ARG A 83 11.48 19.36 8.42
N SER A 84 12.06 18.93 9.54
CA SER A 84 13.28 19.52 10.11
C SER A 84 14.19 18.44 10.66
N THR A 85 15.46 18.74 10.74
CA THR A 85 16.45 17.96 11.51
C THR A 85 16.53 18.51 12.92
N GLY A 86 16.82 17.64 13.89
CA GLY A 86 16.93 18.01 15.31
C GLY A 86 15.66 17.71 16.12
N SER A 87 15.62 18.24 17.33
CA SER A 87 14.50 18.05 18.25
C SER A 87 13.44 19.12 18.05
N ALA A 88 12.19 18.68 18.10
CA ALA A 88 11.03 19.56 18.10
C ALA A 88 10.03 19.09 19.16
N SER A 89 9.25 20.01 19.69
CA SER A 89 8.15 19.72 20.62
C SER A 89 6.96 20.59 20.35
N HIS A 90 5.76 20.10 20.65
CA HIS A 90 4.58 20.93 20.80
C HIS A 90 4.56 21.57 22.20
N ALA A 91 4.07 22.81 22.28
CA ALA A 91 3.82 23.46 23.56
C ALA A 91 2.78 22.70 24.41
N GLN A 92 1.81 22.06 23.75
CA GLN A 92 0.80 21.22 24.39
C GLN A 92 0.51 20.00 23.48
N ASN A 93 0.58 18.81 24.07
CA ASN A 93 0.12 17.58 23.43
C ASN A 93 -1.27 17.24 23.95
N VAL A 94 -2.25 17.15 23.05
CA VAL A 94 -3.65 16.82 23.37
C VAL A 94 -4.03 15.41 22.93
N CYS A 95 -3.05 14.58 22.57
CA CYS A 95 -3.28 13.18 22.26
C CYS A 95 -3.93 12.45 23.43
N ARG A 96 -5.06 11.80 23.18
CA ARG A 96 -5.72 10.87 24.09
C ARG A 96 -5.40 9.43 23.70
N PRO A 97 -5.56 8.45 24.59
CA PRO A 97 -5.41 7.06 24.26
C PRO A 97 -6.22 6.68 23.01
N TYR A 98 -5.64 5.88 22.16
CA TYR A 98 -6.27 5.39 20.95
C TYR A 98 -7.35 4.36 21.28
N ASP A 99 -8.57 4.58 20.82
CA ASP A 99 -9.74 3.73 20.98
C ASP A 99 -10.40 3.35 19.63
N GLY A 100 -9.65 3.51 18.55
CA GLY A 100 -10.10 3.21 17.19
C GLY A 100 -9.95 1.73 16.79
N PRO A 101 -10.18 1.41 15.50
CA PRO A 101 -10.05 0.05 15.01
C PRO A 101 -8.64 -0.52 15.22
N ALA A 102 -8.54 -1.83 15.45
CA ALA A 102 -7.24 -2.50 15.56
C ALA A 102 -6.42 -2.33 14.27
N LEU A 103 -5.18 -1.91 14.42
CA LEU A 103 -4.26 -1.70 13.29
C LEU A 103 -3.08 -2.66 13.41
N HIS A 104 -2.79 -3.38 12.33
CA HIS A 104 -1.57 -4.17 12.23
C HIS A 104 -0.35 -3.28 12.08
N TRP A 105 0.80 -3.72 12.57
CA TRP A 105 2.07 -2.99 12.48
C TRP A 105 2.07 -1.62 13.16
N LEU A 106 1.15 -1.41 14.12
CA LEU A 106 1.01 -0.15 14.83
C LEU A 106 2.25 0.16 15.66
N VAL A 107 2.82 1.34 15.46
CA VAL A 107 3.95 1.87 16.25
C VAL A 107 3.46 2.86 17.28
N ARG A 108 2.62 3.80 16.87
CA ARG A 108 1.99 4.81 17.73
C ARG A 108 0.64 5.19 17.16
N ALA A 109 -0.31 5.45 18.02
CA ALA A 109 -1.57 6.07 17.66
C ALA A 109 -2.10 6.94 18.79
N CYS A 110 -2.94 7.89 18.44
CA CYS A 110 -3.72 8.66 19.41
C CYS A 110 -5.03 9.15 18.81
N LYS A 111 -5.95 9.54 19.71
CA LYS A 111 -7.16 10.25 19.36
C LYS A 111 -6.95 11.73 19.61
N ALA A 112 -7.15 12.56 18.60
CA ALA A 112 -7.07 14.01 18.69
C ALA A 112 -8.28 14.61 19.38
N ALA A 113 -8.22 15.90 19.70
CA ALA A 113 -9.30 16.62 20.40
C ALA A 113 -10.61 16.69 19.61
N ASP A 114 -10.52 16.75 18.28
CA ASP A 114 -11.65 16.75 17.33
C ASP A 114 -12.27 15.36 17.11
N GLY A 115 -11.74 14.31 17.77
CA GLY A 115 -12.20 12.94 17.64
C GLY A 115 -11.55 12.17 16.48
N SER A 116 -10.70 12.79 15.68
CA SER A 116 -9.93 12.09 14.64
C SER A 116 -8.82 11.22 15.23
N TYR A 117 -8.35 10.27 14.46
CA TYR A 117 -7.26 9.35 14.80
C TYR A 117 -6.01 9.66 14.00
N TRP A 118 -4.89 9.70 14.69
CA TRP A 118 -3.56 9.72 14.09
C TRP A 118 -2.86 8.41 14.39
N ALA A 119 -2.25 7.79 13.39
CA ALA A 119 -1.48 6.57 13.59
C ALA A 119 -0.21 6.54 12.75
N LEU A 120 0.78 5.84 13.30
CA LEU A 120 2.01 5.47 12.65
C LEU A 120 2.10 3.95 12.59
N GLN A 121 2.16 3.40 11.41
CA GLN A 121 2.37 1.98 11.13
C GLN A 121 3.77 1.78 10.54
N SER A 122 4.41 0.65 10.83
CA SER A 122 5.72 0.34 10.28
C SER A 122 5.78 -1.09 9.78
N TRP A 123 5.90 -1.28 8.48
CA TRP A 123 5.95 -2.59 7.86
C TRP A 123 6.85 -2.61 6.62
N GLN A 124 7.28 -3.81 6.24
CA GLN A 124 8.16 -3.97 5.08
C GLN A 124 7.34 -3.92 3.79
N ARG A 125 7.52 -2.85 3.03
CA ARG A 125 6.89 -2.70 1.71
C ARG A 125 7.71 -3.27 0.56
N MET A 126 8.96 -3.54 0.77
CA MET A 126 9.97 -3.73 -0.26
C MET A 126 9.68 -4.82 -1.30
N LEU A 127 10.40 -4.76 -2.41
CA LEU A 127 10.29 -5.67 -3.55
C LEU A 127 10.42 -7.15 -3.16
N PRO A 128 9.82 -8.05 -3.94
CA PRO A 128 9.93 -9.49 -3.73
C PRO A 128 11.37 -9.95 -3.66
N ASN A 129 11.63 -10.91 -2.79
CA ASN A 129 12.95 -11.52 -2.66
C ASN A 129 13.04 -12.95 -3.24
N TYR A 130 11.93 -13.58 -3.56
CA TYR A 130 11.84 -14.93 -4.10
C TYR A 130 12.61 -15.97 -3.28
N GLY A 131 12.62 -15.83 -1.95
CA GLY A 131 13.40 -16.69 -1.06
C GLY A 131 14.87 -16.34 -0.93
N LEU A 132 15.37 -15.35 -1.66
CA LEU A 132 16.72 -14.84 -1.46
C LEU A 132 16.76 -13.94 -0.23
N ALA A 133 17.92 -13.86 0.43
CA ALA A 133 18.12 -12.89 1.50
C ALA A 133 17.87 -11.47 0.95
N PRO A 134 17.04 -10.65 1.59
CA PRO A 134 16.79 -9.30 1.12
C PRO A 134 18.07 -8.46 1.27
N THR A 135 18.31 -7.59 0.29
CA THR A 135 19.27 -6.50 0.45
C THR A 135 18.78 -5.53 1.53
N ALA A 136 19.65 -4.68 2.07
CA ALA A 136 19.27 -3.68 3.08
C ALA A 136 18.03 -2.88 2.65
N ASP A 137 18.01 -2.39 1.41
CA ASP A 137 16.85 -1.66 0.85
C ASP A 137 15.56 -2.50 0.83
N ARG A 138 15.67 -3.81 0.58
CA ARG A 138 14.51 -4.71 0.56
C ARG A 138 14.06 -5.15 1.94
N ALA A 139 14.95 -5.08 2.93
CA ALA A 139 14.65 -5.38 4.33
C ALA A 139 14.03 -4.18 5.05
N ALA A 140 14.22 -2.96 4.54
CA ALA A 140 13.81 -1.72 5.17
C ALA A 140 12.30 -1.71 5.51
N ARG A 141 11.98 -1.13 6.66
CA ARG A 141 10.60 -0.94 7.12
C ARG A 141 10.19 0.50 6.88
N GLU A 142 9.06 0.69 6.21
CA GLU A 142 8.49 2.01 5.96
C GLU A 142 7.63 2.45 7.14
N LEU A 143 7.95 3.61 7.74
CA LEU A 143 7.12 4.29 8.71
C LEU A 143 6.10 5.14 7.97
N ARG A 144 4.82 4.83 8.16
CA ARG A 144 3.70 5.46 7.45
C ARG A 144 2.74 6.15 8.38
N LEU A 145 2.31 7.36 7.99
CA LEU A 145 1.40 8.21 8.76
C LEU A 145 -0.01 8.12 8.18
N SER A 146 -0.98 8.09 9.08
CA SER A 146 -2.41 8.12 8.74
C SER A 146 -3.18 9.09 9.64
N HIS A 147 -4.25 9.68 9.09
CA HIS A 147 -5.16 10.59 9.79
C HIS A 147 -6.59 10.40 9.29
N TRP A 148 -7.49 9.95 10.16
CA TRP A 148 -8.85 9.60 9.73
C TRP A 148 -9.88 9.70 10.87
N THR A 149 -11.15 9.57 10.49
CA THR A 149 -12.30 9.38 11.37
C THR A 149 -13.15 8.21 10.87
N GLY A 150 -13.81 7.50 11.79
CA GLY A 150 -14.66 6.35 11.42
C GLY A 150 -13.87 5.09 11.01
N PRO A 151 -14.44 4.25 10.14
CA PRO A 151 -13.82 2.97 9.77
C PRO A 151 -12.59 3.15 8.89
N ALA A 152 -11.66 2.22 9.00
CA ALA A 152 -10.56 2.05 8.05
C ALA A 152 -11.08 1.45 6.72
N ALA A 153 -10.21 1.33 5.72
CA ALA A 153 -10.50 0.54 4.53
C ALA A 153 -10.58 -0.95 4.89
N GLU A 154 -11.28 -1.71 4.07
CA GLU A 154 -11.52 -3.14 4.27
C GLU A 154 -10.88 -3.94 3.15
N LEU A 155 -10.08 -4.93 3.53
CA LEU A 155 -9.45 -5.88 2.62
C LEU A 155 -10.07 -7.25 2.83
N MET A 156 -10.90 -7.67 1.88
CA MET A 156 -11.51 -9.00 1.87
C MET A 156 -10.72 -9.89 0.92
N ILE A 157 -10.19 -11.00 1.42
CA ILE A 157 -9.46 -11.99 0.63
C ILE A 157 -10.01 -13.38 0.88
N LYS A 158 -10.11 -14.15 -0.18
CA LYS A 158 -10.33 -15.58 -0.18
C LYS A 158 -9.16 -16.27 -0.85
N VAL A 159 -8.88 -17.48 -0.41
CA VAL A 159 -7.82 -18.34 -0.96
C VAL A 159 -8.47 -19.58 -1.54
N ASP A 160 -8.09 -19.93 -2.73
CA ASP A 160 -8.60 -21.10 -3.45
C ASP A 160 -7.53 -21.64 -4.42
N TRP A 161 -7.92 -22.55 -5.29
CA TRP A 161 -7.05 -23.12 -6.31
C TRP A 161 -7.31 -22.50 -7.69
N SER A 162 -6.31 -22.64 -8.55
CA SER A 162 -6.43 -22.41 -9.96
C SER A 162 -5.97 -23.65 -10.73
N TYR A 163 -6.46 -23.83 -11.96
CA TYR A 163 -6.15 -24.97 -12.84
C TYR A 163 -6.36 -26.34 -12.15
N ALA A 164 -7.57 -26.54 -11.61
CA ALA A 164 -7.97 -27.77 -10.95
C ALA A 164 -7.02 -28.23 -9.82
N GLY A 165 -6.63 -27.33 -8.96
CA GLY A 165 -5.77 -27.60 -7.80
C GLY A 165 -4.28 -27.54 -8.06
N ARG A 166 -3.87 -27.16 -9.26
CA ARG A 166 -2.44 -27.10 -9.61
C ARG A 166 -1.70 -25.97 -8.94
N PHE A 167 -2.36 -24.83 -8.76
CA PHE A 167 -1.78 -23.63 -8.14
C PHE A 167 -2.75 -23.04 -7.11
N ASP A 168 -2.21 -22.39 -6.11
CA ASP A 168 -3.00 -21.58 -5.18
C ASP A 168 -3.30 -20.22 -5.81
N HIS A 169 -4.40 -19.62 -5.37
CA HIS A 169 -4.93 -18.40 -5.94
C HIS A 169 -5.59 -17.55 -4.84
N LEU A 170 -5.32 -16.26 -4.81
CA LEU A 170 -5.98 -15.28 -3.95
C LEU A 170 -6.91 -14.40 -4.80
N TYR A 171 -8.09 -14.13 -4.29
CA TYR A 171 -8.99 -13.17 -4.90
C TYR A 171 -9.77 -12.41 -3.84
N GLY A 172 -10.22 -11.20 -4.16
CA GLY A 172 -10.92 -10.41 -3.19
C GLY A 172 -11.28 -9.01 -3.68
N ALA A 173 -11.62 -8.18 -2.73
CA ALA A 173 -11.97 -6.80 -2.95
C ALA A 173 -11.31 -5.91 -1.90
N TYR A 174 -10.97 -4.70 -2.32
CA TYR A 174 -10.47 -3.65 -1.48
C TYR A 174 -11.44 -2.48 -1.52
N THR A 175 -12.04 -2.16 -0.37
CA THR A 175 -13.11 -1.16 -0.28
C THR A 175 -12.84 -0.14 0.82
N TYR A 176 -13.39 1.03 0.67
CA TYR A 176 -13.41 2.07 1.68
C TYR A 176 -14.80 2.68 1.78
N ARG A 177 -15.40 2.63 2.97
CA ARG A 177 -16.78 3.08 3.21
C ARG A 177 -17.78 2.46 2.22
N GLY A 178 -17.64 1.14 2.01
CA GLY A 178 -18.51 0.38 1.09
C GLY A 178 -18.31 0.65 -0.40
N LYS A 179 -17.30 1.43 -0.77
CA LYS A 179 -16.98 1.70 -2.18
C LYS A 179 -15.63 1.10 -2.56
N PRO A 180 -15.48 0.57 -3.79
CA PRO A 180 -14.19 0.08 -4.28
C PRO A 180 -13.10 1.13 -4.24
N VAL A 181 -11.88 0.72 -3.85
CA VAL A 181 -10.71 1.59 -3.89
C VAL A 181 -10.10 1.58 -5.28
N TYR A 182 -10.01 2.75 -5.90
CA TYR A 182 -9.45 2.95 -7.24
C TYR A 182 -8.04 3.55 -7.22
N GLY A 183 -7.35 3.51 -6.09
CA GLY A 183 -6.04 4.12 -5.93
C GLY A 183 -4.90 3.51 -6.76
N PHE A 184 -5.21 2.53 -7.59
CA PHE A 184 -4.22 1.81 -8.37
C PHE A 184 -4.05 2.42 -9.75
N ARG A 185 -2.86 2.80 -10.10
CA ARG A 185 -2.49 2.98 -11.50
C ARG A 185 -2.21 1.61 -12.11
N SER A 186 -2.75 1.37 -13.28
CA SER A 186 -2.46 0.15 -14.03
C SER A 186 -2.32 0.46 -15.52
N THR A 187 -1.58 -0.40 -16.23
CA THR A 187 -1.61 -0.44 -17.69
C THR A 187 -3.01 -0.85 -18.16
N ARG A 188 -3.29 -0.70 -19.46
CA ARG A 188 -4.51 -1.21 -20.07
C ARG A 188 -4.72 -2.72 -19.86
N PHE A 189 -3.67 -3.47 -19.56
CA PHE A 189 -3.72 -4.90 -19.28
C PHE A 189 -3.87 -5.22 -17.79
N GLY A 190 -4.05 -4.22 -16.92
CA GLY A 190 -4.23 -4.41 -15.48
C GLY A 190 -2.94 -4.63 -14.70
N VAL A 191 -1.76 -4.36 -15.29
CA VAL A 191 -0.48 -4.41 -14.58
C VAL A 191 -0.38 -3.17 -13.70
N PRO A 192 -0.17 -3.30 -12.39
CA PRO A 192 -0.05 -2.16 -11.48
C PRO A 192 1.15 -1.27 -11.81
N LEU A 193 1.01 0.04 -11.61
CA LEU A 193 2.00 1.06 -11.93
C LEU A 193 2.25 2.03 -10.75
N ASP A 194 2.49 1.56 -9.55
CA ASP A 194 3.12 2.40 -8.51
C ASP A 194 4.65 2.41 -8.71
N THR A 195 5.42 2.98 -7.80
CA THR A 195 6.90 2.93 -7.87
C THR A 195 7.45 1.50 -7.96
N TYR A 196 6.71 0.54 -7.42
CA TYR A 196 6.99 -0.89 -7.49
C TYR A 196 5.88 -1.65 -8.21
N GLY A 197 4.91 -0.94 -8.77
CA GLY A 197 3.78 -1.48 -9.47
C GLY A 197 2.65 -2.03 -8.59
N ARG A 198 2.54 -1.64 -7.29
CA ARG A 198 1.58 -2.30 -6.39
C ARG A 198 1.13 -1.44 -5.23
N ASN A 199 -0.16 -1.59 -4.88
CA ASN A 199 -0.74 -1.10 -3.63
C ASN A 199 -1.13 -2.24 -2.67
N ILE A 200 -1.14 -3.49 -3.15
CA ILE A 200 -1.36 -4.69 -2.34
C ILE A 200 -0.10 -5.54 -2.43
N TYR A 201 0.44 -5.90 -1.29
CA TYR A 201 1.66 -6.68 -1.15
C TYR A 201 1.32 -8.04 -0.56
N VAL A 202 1.76 -9.11 -1.21
CA VAL A 202 1.48 -10.48 -0.81
C VAL A 202 2.75 -11.15 -0.31
N ASP A 203 2.66 -11.86 0.80
CA ASP A 203 3.70 -12.72 1.33
C ASP A 203 3.20 -14.15 1.49
N THR A 204 4.11 -15.09 1.37
CA THR A 204 3.89 -16.53 1.57
C THR A 204 4.66 -17.02 2.78
N PHE A 205 4.05 -17.91 3.57
CA PHE A 205 4.66 -18.49 4.76
C PHE A 205 5.08 -19.93 4.54
N ASN A 206 6.32 -20.28 4.90
CA ASN A 206 6.88 -21.61 4.72
C ASN A 206 6.59 -22.15 3.31
N SER A 207 6.96 -21.38 2.34
CA SER A 207 6.73 -21.63 0.91
C SER A 207 7.93 -22.34 0.28
N SER A 208 7.87 -22.58 -1.01
CA SER A 208 9.02 -23.01 -1.80
C SER A 208 10.18 -22.02 -1.80
N TYR A 209 9.99 -20.82 -1.27
CA TYR A 209 11.06 -19.82 -1.06
C TYR A 209 11.82 -20.02 0.25
N GLY A 210 11.36 -20.91 1.14
CA GLY A 210 12.01 -21.19 2.40
C GLY A 210 11.10 -21.04 3.62
N THR A 211 11.72 -21.13 4.79
CA THR A 211 11.04 -21.01 6.10
C THR A 211 10.74 -19.55 6.42
N GLY A 212 9.58 -19.31 7.06
CA GLY A 212 9.13 -17.98 7.45
C GLY A 212 8.35 -17.27 6.35
N TRP A 213 8.17 -15.97 6.53
CA TRP A 213 7.46 -15.11 5.59
C TRP A 213 8.39 -14.58 4.51
N HIS A 214 8.02 -14.79 3.25
CA HIS A 214 8.73 -14.29 2.09
C HIS A 214 7.81 -13.43 1.23
N ARG A 215 8.30 -12.26 0.80
CA ARG A 215 7.58 -11.39 -0.11
C ARG A 215 7.46 -12.05 -1.48
N GLU A 216 6.22 -12.20 -1.92
CA GLU A 216 5.90 -12.78 -3.20
C GLU A 216 6.19 -11.79 -4.33
N ASN A 217 6.64 -12.31 -5.46
CA ASN A 217 6.61 -11.53 -6.69
C ASN A 217 5.21 -11.57 -7.25
N SER A 218 4.44 -10.60 -6.89
CA SER A 218 3.08 -10.59 -7.34
C SER A 218 2.94 -9.97 -8.72
N PHE A 219 2.29 -10.69 -9.57
CA PHE A 219 1.47 -10.10 -10.60
C PHE A 219 0.05 -10.00 -10.04
N LEU A 220 -0.38 -8.80 -9.72
CA LEU A 220 -1.70 -8.55 -9.21
C LEU A 220 -2.55 -7.98 -10.34
N ALA A 221 -3.49 -8.77 -10.87
CA ALA A 221 -4.52 -8.24 -11.74
C ALA A 221 -5.63 -7.63 -10.89
N HIS A 222 -5.95 -6.38 -11.09
CA HIS A 222 -7.09 -5.72 -10.48
C HIS A 222 -7.89 -4.94 -11.52
N ARG A 223 -9.13 -4.71 -11.21
CA ARG A 223 -10.04 -3.92 -12.03
C ARG A 223 -10.26 -2.54 -11.40
N PRO A 224 -10.71 -1.54 -12.18
CA PRO A 224 -11.09 -0.22 -11.67
C PRO A 224 -12.15 -0.24 -10.55
N ARG A 225 -12.76 -1.39 -10.30
CA ARG A 225 -13.76 -1.59 -9.24
C ARG A 225 -13.20 -2.04 -7.89
N GLY A 226 -11.87 -2.02 -7.70
CA GLY A 226 -11.23 -2.42 -6.45
C GLY A 226 -11.11 -3.93 -6.23
N ASN A 227 -11.58 -4.75 -7.16
CA ASN A 227 -11.42 -6.20 -7.11
C ASN A 227 -10.03 -6.58 -7.60
N PHE A 228 -9.49 -7.68 -7.10
CA PHE A 228 -8.19 -8.20 -7.52
C PHE A 228 -8.18 -9.72 -7.50
N CYS A 229 -7.29 -10.31 -8.27
CA CYS A 229 -6.92 -11.72 -8.17
C CYS A 229 -5.40 -11.88 -8.31
N TYR A 230 -4.88 -12.92 -7.71
CA TYR A 230 -3.47 -13.23 -7.69
C TYR A 230 -3.24 -14.74 -7.70
N GLY A 231 -2.47 -15.24 -8.67
CA GLY A 231 -2.10 -16.64 -8.76
C GLY A 231 -0.61 -16.87 -8.45
N PHE A 232 -0.32 -17.97 -7.78
CA PHE A 232 1.05 -18.39 -7.45
C PHE A 232 1.60 -19.30 -8.54
N TYR A 233 2.03 -18.70 -9.64
CA TYR A 233 2.55 -19.41 -10.80
C TYR A 233 4.09 -19.39 -10.87
N PRO A 234 4.70 -20.36 -11.56
CA PRO A 234 6.12 -20.28 -11.89
C PRO A 234 6.41 -19.00 -12.68
N HIS A 235 7.48 -18.30 -12.34
CA HIS A 235 7.86 -17.07 -13.02
C HIS A 235 9.36 -17.01 -13.26
N ALA A 236 9.79 -16.79 -14.50
CA ALA A 236 11.19 -16.58 -14.88
C ALA A 236 12.20 -17.57 -14.22
N GLY A 237 11.90 -18.86 -14.24
CA GLY A 237 12.76 -19.91 -13.64
C GLY A 237 12.71 -19.94 -12.09
N ARG A 238 11.85 -19.17 -11.46
CA ARG A 238 11.63 -19.19 -10.02
C ARG A 238 10.56 -20.23 -9.64
N PRO A 239 10.67 -20.87 -8.47
CA PRO A 239 9.65 -21.80 -8.01
C PRO A 239 8.31 -21.09 -7.80
N VAL A 240 7.25 -21.88 -7.71
CA VAL A 240 5.93 -21.41 -7.31
C VAL A 240 5.98 -20.98 -5.85
N GLY A 241 5.41 -19.82 -5.51
CA GLY A 241 5.34 -19.31 -4.14
C GLY A 241 4.36 -20.03 -3.22
N LYS A 242 3.93 -21.25 -3.54
CA LYS A 242 2.97 -22.02 -2.75
C LYS A 242 3.44 -22.18 -1.30
N GLY A 243 2.67 -21.66 -0.36
CA GLY A 243 2.97 -21.64 1.06
C GLY A 243 1.94 -22.38 1.91
N ARG A 244 2.15 -22.39 3.23
CA ARG A 244 1.18 -22.91 4.22
C ARG A 244 0.17 -21.85 4.65
N ALA A 245 0.52 -20.60 4.49
CA ALA A 245 -0.34 -19.45 4.74
C ALA A 245 0.08 -18.29 3.84
N TYR A 246 -0.83 -17.36 3.70
CA TYR A 246 -0.68 -16.14 2.90
C TYR A 246 -1.07 -14.94 3.74
N ARG A 247 -0.44 -13.82 3.49
CA ARG A 247 -0.86 -12.54 4.03
C ARG A 247 -0.83 -11.48 2.93
N ALA A 248 -1.71 -10.53 3.05
CA ALA A 248 -1.73 -9.37 2.18
C ALA A 248 -1.74 -8.10 3.02
N THR A 249 -0.98 -7.11 2.58
CA THR A 249 -0.96 -5.78 3.16
C THR A 249 -1.33 -4.79 2.06
N ALA A 250 -2.37 -4.02 2.27
CA ALA A 250 -2.81 -3.00 1.33
C ALA A 250 -2.57 -1.61 1.91
N ILE A 251 -1.98 -0.74 1.09
CA ILE A 251 -1.79 0.67 1.43
C ILE A 251 -3.15 1.35 1.48
N GLY A 252 -3.42 2.08 2.56
CA GLY A 252 -4.68 2.79 2.76
C GLY A 252 -4.92 3.86 1.68
N PRO A 253 -6.18 4.06 1.26
CA PRO A 253 -6.50 5.13 0.31
C PRO A 253 -6.33 6.50 0.98
N GLY A 254 -5.74 7.45 0.26
CA GLY A 254 -5.47 8.78 0.79
C GLY A 254 -4.64 8.72 2.07
N VAL A 255 -5.07 9.35 3.11
CA VAL A 255 -4.37 9.41 4.40
C VAL A 255 -4.91 8.40 5.42
N THR A 256 -5.61 7.37 5.00
CA THR A 256 -6.16 6.33 5.90
C THR A 256 -5.15 5.25 6.23
N PRO A 257 -5.37 4.46 7.30
CA PRO A 257 -4.46 3.38 7.69
C PRO A 257 -4.30 2.31 6.62
N ASP A 258 -3.12 1.70 6.62
CA ASP A 258 -2.85 0.47 5.87
C ASP A 258 -3.60 -0.70 6.52
N VAL A 259 -4.10 -1.59 5.70
CA VAL A 259 -4.89 -2.74 6.13
C VAL A 259 -4.19 -4.05 5.81
N PHE A 260 -4.52 -5.05 6.59
CA PHE A 260 -3.85 -6.34 6.59
C PHE A 260 -4.86 -7.47 6.59
N TRP A 261 -4.50 -8.55 5.91
CA TRP A 261 -5.21 -9.82 5.94
C TRP A 261 -4.20 -10.97 6.02
N GLU A 262 -4.56 -12.01 6.76
CA GLU A 262 -3.80 -13.25 6.83
C GLU A 262 -4.74 -14.45 6.82
N GLY A 263 -4.37 -15.51 6.09
CA GLY A 263 -5.16 -16.72 6.00
C GLY A 263 -4.33 -17.94 5.63
N LYS A 264 -4.88 -19.11 5.90
CA LYS A 264 -4.26 -20.39 5.55
C LYS A 264 -4.35 -20.64 4.05
N ALA A 265 -3.38 -21.35 3.49
CA ALA A 265 -3.47 -21.89 2.15
C ALA A 265 -4.65 -22.87 2.04
N PRO A 266 -5.21 -23.09 0.83
CA PRO A 266 -6.21 -24.13 0.65
C PRO A 266 -5.59 -25.48 0.94
N GLY A 267 -6.41 -26.38 1.51
CA GLY A 267 -5.99 -27.76 1.79
C GLY A 267 -5.85 -28.60 0.53
N PRO A 268 -6.06 -29.91 0.63
CA PRO A 268 -6.12 -30.78 -0.54
C PRO A 268 -7.26 -30.35 -1.48
N TYR A 269 -7.01 -30.45 -2.78
CA TYR A 269 -7.98 -30.04 -3.80
C TYR A 269 -9.33 -30.73 -3.65
N THR A 270 -10.39 -29.92 -3.66
CA THR A 270 -11.77 -30.40 -3.61
C THR A 270 -12.58 -29.69 -4.70
N ARG A 271 -12.98 -30.42 -5.74
CA ARG A 271 -13.68 -29.87 -6.91
C ARG A 271 -14.95 -29.10 -6.53
N ALA A 272 -15.70 -29.59 -5.53
CA ALA A 272 -16.95 -28.93 -5.11
C ALA A 272 -16.67 -27.52 -4.50
N VAL A 273 -15.61 -27.40 -3.69
CA VAL A 273 -15.19 -26.12 -3.10
C VAL A 273 -14.64 -25.19 -4.18
N ASP A 274 -13.81 -25.70 -5.10
CA ASP A 274 -13.28 -24.96 -6.23
C ASP A 274 -14.38 -24.40 -7.13
N LEU A 275 -15.40 -25.20 -7.49
CA LEU A 275 -16.53 -24.73 -8.27
C LEU A 275 -17.30 -23.60 -7.58
N LYS A 276 -17.47 -23.68 -6.25
CA LYS A 276 -18.11 -22.61 -5.47
C LYS A 276 -17.27 -21.34 -5.48
N ALA A 277 -15.97 -21.45 -5.25
CA ALA A 277 -15.06 -20.31 -5.27
C ALA A 277 -14.99 -19.65 -6.67
N ASN A 278 -14.95 -20.46 -7.73
CA ASN A 278 -15.03 -19.97 -9.11
C ASN A 278 -16.33 -19.21 -9.38
N ALA A 279 -17.47 -19.68 -8.85
CA ALA A 279 -18.74 -18.95 -8.97
C ALA A 279 -18.69 -17.61 -8.25
N GLU A 280 -18.14 -17.54 -7.05
CA GLU A 280 -17.93 -16.30 -6.31
C GLU A 280 -16.99 -15.33 -7.04
N GLN A 281 -15.90 -15.82 -7.62
CA GLN A 281 -14.98 -15.01 -8.42
C GLN A 281 -15.66 -14.42 -9.65
N ARG A 282 -16.51 -15.17 -10.34
CA ARG A 282 -17.27 -14.68 -11.49
C ARG A 282 -18.21 -13.54 -11.13
N LEU A 283 -18.77 -13.55 -9.92
CA LEU A 283 -19.58 -12.43 -9.42
C LEU A 283 -18.74 -11.18 -9.18
N LEU A 284 -17.52 -11.34 -8.69
CA LEU A 284 -16.58 -10.23 -8.45
C LEU A 284 -16.02 -9.66 -9.77
N TRP A 285 -15.76 -10.52 -10.77
CA TRP A 285 -15.15 -10.16 -12.06
C TRP A 285 -15.92 -10.68 -13.26
N PRO A 286 -17.13 -10.24 -13.50
CA PRO A 286 -17.85 -10.68 -14.68
C PRO A 286 -17.07 -10.32 -15.96
N GLY A 287 -16.81 -11.33 -16.79
CA GLY A 287 -16.14 -11.18 -18.09
C GLY A 287 -14.61 -11.00 -18.02
N ASP A 288 -13.94 -11.28 -16.90
CA ASP A 288 -12.48 -11.27 -16.83
C ASP A 288 -11.88 -12.67 -16.83
N SER A 289 -11.42 -13.12 -17.98
CA SER A 289 -10.78 -14.45 -18.14
C SER A 289 -9.49 -14.63 -17.33
N ARG A 290 -8.81 -13.56 -16.92
CA ARG A 290 -7.58 -13.64 -16.14
C ARG A 290 -7.80 -14.01 -14.69
N CYS A 291 -8.99 -13.71 -14.17
CA CYS A 291 -9.40 -14.02 -12.80
C CYS A 291 -10.42 -15.16 -12.72
N HIS A 292 -10.63 -15.88 -13.79
CA HIS A 292 -11.44 -17.08 -13.86
C HIS A 292 -10.57 -18.26 -14.28
N PRO A 293 -9.77 -18.81 -13.38
CA PRO A 293 -9.08 -20.05 -13.69
C PRO A 293 -10.13 -21.16 -13.88
N ASN A 294 -10.11 -21.79 -15.01
CA ASN A 294 -10.97 -22.91 -15.33
C ASN A 294 -10.56 -24.13 -14.56
#